data_e86fc1e2440b51e44ad847440fe23404
#
_entry.id   e86fc1e2440b51e44ad847440fe23404
#
_cell.length_a   1.000
_cell.length_b   1.000
_cell.length_c   1.000
_cell.angle_alpha   90.00
_cell.angle_beta   90.00
_cell.angle_gamma   90.00
#
_symmetry.space_group_name_H-M   'P 1'
#
loop_
_entity.id
_entity.type
_entity.pdbx_description
1 polymer ?
#
loop_
_entity_poly.entity_id
_entity_poly.type
_entity_poly.pdbx_seq_one_letter_code
_entity_poly.pdbx_strand_id
1 'polypeptide(L)'
;MTIDYENAWEEYAKKWQENHPELTHIGDEWIGKAAGAANSLAEYEKLIEQKFIAPYINEKHTVLEIGIGGGRTAELLLKYCQKLICADISNSMLKATKNRLGETRVKYLKLDGITLNGIDPKTADVCFCYDTMVHLEPRDIFNYLTKIPAKLRGEKICIFHHTDTLSDLGWQRFLKDWDNNLMGKRNGTAHSVMTNAIMEKFLSHLKYKIIHQDTDSVPRDCIWICQAPDII
;
A
#
# COMPACT_ATOMS: atom_id res chain seq x y z
N MET A 1 -9.74 2.59 -22.24
CA MET A 1 -9.66 1.25 -21.64
C MET A 1 -9.26 1.45 -20.19
N THR A 2 -10.03 0.94 -19.26
CA THR A 2 -9.73 1.01 -17.81
C THR A 2 -8.78 -0.12 -17.44
N ILE A 3 -7.87 0.11 -16.49
CA ILE A 3 -7.04 -0.94 -15.92
C ILE A 3 -7.93 -1.72 -14.95
N ASP A 4 -8.00 -3.03 -15.13
CA ASP A 4 -8.77 -3.91 -14.25
C ASP A 4 -7.87 -4.46 -13.14
N TYR A 5 -7.69 -3.64 -12.09
CA TYR A 5 -6.88 -4.01 -10.92
C TYR A 5 -7.48 -5.20 -10.17
N GLU A 6 -8.80 -5.27 -10.05
CA GLU A 6 -9.48 -6.35 -9.32
C GLU A 6 -9.17 -7.70 -9.94
N ASN A 7 -9.42 -7.85 -11.24
CA ASN A 7 -9.17 -9.11 -11.94
C ASN A 7 -7.67 -9.48 -11.94
N ALA A 8 -6.79 -8.49 -12.08
CA ALA A 8 -5.35 -8.74 -12.07
C ALA A 8 -4.89 -9.34 -10.73
N TRP A 9 -5.36 -8.82 -9.59
CA TRP A 9 -5.01 -9.33 -8.27
C TRP A 9 -5.75 -10.60 -7.88
N GLU A 10 -6.98 -10.80 -8.37
CA GLU A 10 -7.69 -12.09 -8.25
C GLU A 10 -6.94 -13.21 -8.98
N GLU A 11 -6.54 -12.98 -10.22
CA GLU A 11 -5.78 -13.96 -11.01
C GLU A 11 -4.37 -14.22 -10.42
N TYR A 12 -3.71 -13.18 -9.92
CA TYR A 12 -2.44 -13.35 -9.21
C TYR A 12 -2.61 -14.28 -7.99
N ALA A 13 -3.58 -14.01 -7.15
CA ALA A 13 -3.82 -14.79 -5.93
C ALA A 13 -4.19 -16.26 -6.24
N LYS A 14 -4.97 -16.51 -7.29
CA LYS A 14 -5.34 -17.87 -7.70
C LYS A 14 -4.15 -18.71 -8.15
N LYS A 15 -3.20 -18.09 -8.85
CA LYS A 15 -2.01 -18.77 -9.39
C LYS A 15 -0.83 -18.76 -8.43
N TRP A 16 -0.93 -18.05 -7.32
CA TRP A 16 0.20 -17.82 -6.44
C TRP A 16 0.82 -19.11 -5.90
N GLN A 17 0.02 -20.05 -5.42
CA GLN A 17 0.52 -21.29 -4.83
C GLN A 17 1.24 -22.18 -5.86
N GLU A 18 0.83 -22.13 -7.12
CA GLU A 18 1.51 -22.85 -8.20
C GLU A 18 2.88 -22.22 -8.53
N ASN A 19 2.97 -20.89 -8.44
CA ASN A 19 4.18 -20.13 -8.72
C ASN A 19 5.17 -20.11 -7.54
N HIS A 20 4.68 -20.29 -6.31
CA HIS A 20 5.46 -20.21 -5.06
C HIS A 20 5.13 -21.40 -4.11
N PRO A 21 5.40 -22.64 -4.54
CA PRO A 21 5.03 -23.82 -3.75
C PRO A 21 5.79 -23.94 -2.42
N GLU A 22 6.92 -23.21 -2.30
CA GLU A 22 7.79 -23.18 -1.11
C GLU A 22 7.33 -22.18 -0.04
N LEU A 23 6.41 -21.25 -0.39
CA LEU A 23 5.95 -20.21 0.52
C LEU A 23 4.57 -20.54 1.10
N THR A 24 4.31 -20.03 2.30
CA THR A 24 3.06 -20.26 3.00
C THR A 24 2.03 -19.16 2.79
N HIS A 25 2.49 -17.91 2.62
CA HIS A 25 1.62 -16.74 2.53
C HIS A 25 1.94 -15.86 1.33
N ILE A 26 0.89 -15.40 0.65
CA ILE A 26 1.00 -14.42 -0.44
C ILE A 26 1.67 -13.15 0.08
N GLY A 27 2.64 -12.64 -0.68
CA GLY A 27 3.39 -11.43 -0.35
C GLY A 27 4.75 -11.70 0.30
N ASP A 28 5.00 -12.92 0.81
CA ASP A 28 6.30 -13.28 1.40
C ASP A 28 7.41 -13.41 0.33
N GLU A 29 7.05 -13.50 -0.94
CA GLU A 29 7.97 -13.44 -2.09
C GLU A 29 8.56 -12.05 -2.32
N TRP A 30 7.92 -11.00 -1.83
CA TRP A 30 8.38 -9.61 -1.99
C TRP A 30 9.29 -9.19 -0.84
N ILE A 31 10.54 -9.55 -0.96
CA ILE A 31 11.56 -9.34 0.06
C ILE A 31 12.27 -7.98 -0.02
N GLY A 32 11.81 -7.09 -0.89
CA GLY A 32 12.43 -5.76 -1.08
C GLY A 32 13.70 -5.74 -1.92
N LYS A 33 14.22 -6.90 -2.35
CA LYS A 33 15.51 -7.00 -3.09
C LYS A 33 15.50 -6.23 -4.41
N ALA A 34 14.44 -6.36 -5.19
CA ALA A 34 14.29 -5.65 -6.47
C ALA A 34 14.09 -4.13 -6.30
N ALA A 35 13.79 -3.68 -5.10
CA ALA A 35 13.66 -2.27 -4.74
C ALA A 35 14.92 -1.71 -4.05
N GLY A 36 15.97 -2.54 -3.89
CA GLY A 36 17.21 -2.17 -3.23
C GLY A 36 17.11 -2.04 -1.70
N ALA A 37 16.02 -2.52 -1.09
CA ALA A 37 15.71 -2.28 0.31
C ALA A 37 16.25 -3.35 1.26
N ALA A 38 16.25 -4.63 0.86
CA ALA A 38 16.67 -5.75 1.70
C ALA A 38 17.07 -6.96 0.86
N ASN A 39 17.72 -7.95 1.48
CA ASN A 39 18.14 -9.20 0.84
C ASN A 39 17.34 -10.41 1.33
N SER A 40 16.52 -10.24 2.35
CA SER A 40 15.64 -11.27 2.91
C SER A 40 14.31 -10.68 3.38
N LEU A 41 13.30 -11.55 3.54
CA LEU A 41 11.99 -11.15 4.07
C LEU A 41 12.14 -10.52 5.46
N ALA A 42 12.90 -11.16 6.35
CA ALA A 42 13.08 -10.68 7.73
C ALA A 42 13.76 -9.29 7.79
N GLU A 43 14.74 -9.03 6.91
CA GLU A 43 15.36 -7.70 6.80
C GLU A 43 14.35 -6.66 6.31
N TYR A 44 13.54 -7.01 5.31
CA TYR A 44 12.53 -6.09 4.77
C TYR A 44 11.42 -5.80 5.77
N GLU A 45 10.92 -6.82 6.45
CA GLU A 45 9.94 -6.64 7.53
C GLU A 45 10.48 -5.77 8.66
N LYS A 46 11.70 -6.01 9.10
CA LYS A 46 12.38 -5.20 10.12
C LYS A 46 12.53 -3.74 9.68
N LEU A 47 12.87 -3.50 8.42
CA LEU A 47 12.96 -2.15 7.87
C LEU A 47 11.60 -1.45 7.94
N ILE A 48 10.52 -2.09 7.44
CA ILE A 48 9.17 -1.54 7.46
C ILE A 48 8.73 -1.25 8.90
N GLU A 49 8.93 -2.23 9.79
CA GLU A 49 8.56 -2.13 11.19
C GLU A 49 9.26 -0.96 11.89
N GLN A 50 10.58 -0.86 11.75
CA GLN A 50 11.39 0.15 12.45
C GLN A 50 11.26 1.55 11.86
N LYS A 51 11.08 1.68 10.55
CA LYS A 51 11.06 2.98 9.87
C LYS A 51 9.65 3.56 9.74
N PHE A 52 8.65 2.72 9.50
CA PHE A 52 7.33 3.20 9.07
C PHE A 52 6.18 2.78 9.99
N ILE A 53 6.37 1.81 10.89
CA ILE A 53 5.32 1.36 11.82
C ILE A 53 5.59 1.88 13.25
N ALA A 54 6.66 1.41 13.88
CA ALA A 54 6.94 1.69 15.30
C ALA A 54 7.02 3.19 15.68
N PRO A 55 7.52 4.10 14.81
CA PRO A 55 7.57 5.52 15.16
C PRO A 55 6.20 6.24 15.12
N TYR A 56 5.19 5.66 14.43
CA TYR A 56 3.94 6.37 14.11
C TYR A 56 2.69 5.64 14.61
N ILE A 57 2.79 4.38 15.01
CA ILE A 57 1.64 3.54 15.39
C ILE A 57 1.85 2.99 16.80
N ASN A 58 0.80 3.02 17.62
CA ASN A 58 0.82 2.54 19.00
C ASN A 58 -0.47 1.78 19.35
N GLU A 59 -0.50 1.17 20.54
CA GLU A 59 -1.57 0.30 21.02
C GLU A 59 -2.95 0.96 21.23
N LYS A 60 -3.07 2.28 21.02
CA LYS A 60 -4.35 2.99 21.08
C LYS A 60 -4.94 3.22 19.68
N HIS A 61 -4.14 3.08 18.64
CA HIS A 61 -4.55 3.40 17.27
C HIS A 61 -5.43 2.31 16.67
N THR A 62 -6.44 2.74 15.92
CA THR A 62 -7.09 1.96 14.86
C THR A 62 -6.42 2.30 13.56
N VAL A 63 -5.86 1.33 12.87
CA VAL A 63 -5.18 1.51 11.59
C VAL A 63 -6.09 1.05 10.45
N LEU A 64 -6.19 1.86 9.40
CA LEU A 64 -6.76 1.50 8.11
C LEU A 64 -5.61 1.15 7.16
N GLU A 65 -5.51 -0.10 6.76
CA GLU A 65 -4.58 -0.52 5.71
C GLU A 65 -5.35 -0.69 4.39
N ILE A 66 -4.87 0.00 3.34
CA ILE A 66 -5.44 -0.04 1.98
C ILE A 66 -4.51 -0.85 1.09
N GLY A 67 -5.06 -1.92 0.47
CA GLY A 67 -4.31 -2.85 -0.37
C GLY A 67 -3.44 -3.80 0.45
N ILE A 68 -4.09 -4.61 1.25
CA ILE A 68 -3.45 -5.52 2.23
C ILE A 68 -2.69 -6.68 1.60
N GLY A 69 -3.00 -7.04 0.33
CA GLY A 69 -2.46 -8.24 -0.30
C GLY A 69 -2.65 -9.50 0.54
N GLY A 70 -1.61 -10.29 0.74
CA GLY A 70 -1.64 -11.50 1.59
C GLY A 70 -1.41 -11.25 3.08
N GLY A 71 -1.41 -9.99 3.54
CA GLY A 71 -1.40 -9.65 4.96
C GLY A 71 -0.02 -9.54 5.62
N ARG A 72 1.06 -9.45 4.85
CA ARG A 72 2.41 -9.33 5.41
C ARG A 72 2.57 -8.07 6.28
N THR A 73 2.24 -6.92 5.74
CA THR A 73 2.29 -5.65 6.49
C THR A 73 1.21 -5.58 7.56
N ALA A 74 0.02 -6.13 7.31
CA ALA A 74 -1.05 -6.28 8.29
C ALA A 74 -0.61 -7.02 9.56
N GLU A 75 0.17 -8.09 9.41
CA GLU A 75 0.72 -8.84 10.55
C GLU A 75 1.68 -8.00 11.39
N LEU A 76 2.53 -7.19 10.75
CA LEU A 76 3.41 -6.26 11.44
C LEU A 76 2.61 -5.17 12.18
N LEU A 77 1.60 -4.59 11.52
CA LEU A 77 0.73 -3.55 12.09
C LEU A 77 0.00 -4.04 13.35
N LEU A 78 -0.47 -5.31 13.36
CA LEU A 78 -1.17 -5.89 14.51
C LEU A 78 -0.31 -6.02 15.78
N LYS A 79 1.00 -5.98 15.67
CA LYS A 79 1.90 -5.96 16.84
C LYS A 79 1.82 -4.64 17.60
N TYR A 80 1.44 -3.55 16.90
CA TYR A 80 1.48 -2.18 17.42
C TYR A 80 0.11 -1.56 17.64
N CYS A 81 -0.91 -1.89 16.84
CA CYS A 81 -2.21 -1.21 16.88
C CYS A 81 -3.25 -1.94 17.74
N GLN A 82 -4.27 -1.19 18.18
CA GLN A 82 -5.43 -1.75 18.91
C GLN A 82 -6.34 -2.54 17.99
N LYS A 83 -6.63 -1.98 16.81
CA LYS A 83 -7.53 -2.56 15.79
C LYS A 83 -6.97 -2.30 14.40
N LEU A 84 -7.22 -3.24 13.50
CA LEU A 84 -6.84 -3.13 12.10
C LEU A 84 -8.08 -3.25 11.19
N ILE A 85 -8.22 -2.34 10.25
CA ILE A 85 -9.19 -2.38 9.16
C ILE A 85 -8.41 -2.74 7.90
N CYS A 86 -8.55 -3.97 7.45
CA CYS A 86 -7.92 -4.53 6.27
C CYS A 86 -8.83 -4.30 5.05
N ALA A 87 -8.43 -3.45 4.12
CA ALA A 87 -9.23 -3.10 2.95
C ALA A 87 -8.49 -3.46 1.66
N ASP A 88 -9.15 -4.24 0.78
CA ASP A 88 -8.58 -4.67 -0.50
C ASP A 88 -9.65 -4.79 -1.57
N ILE A 89 -9.22 -4.72 -2.84
CA ILE A 89 -10.10 -4.89 -4.00
C ILE A 89 -10.24 -6.36 -4.43
N SER A 90 -9.41 -7.28 -3.89
CA SER A 90 -9.43 -8.70 -4.18
C SER A 90 -10.04 -9.50 -3.03
N ASN A 91 -11.07 -10.29 -3.32
CA ASN A 91 -11.64 -11.22 -2.33
C ASN A 91 -10.65 -12.34 -1.96
N SER A 92 -9.85 -12.77 -2.92
CA SER A 92 -8.84 -13.80 -2.70
C SER A 92 -7.73 -13.31 -1.76
N MET A 93 -7.31 -12.04 -1.89
CA MET A 93 -6.35 -11.41 -0.97
C MET A 93 -6.94 -11.24 0.43
N LEU A 94 -8.19 -10.77 0.54
CA LEU A 94 -8.89 -10.69 1.83
C LEU A 94 -8.99 -12.05 2.51
N LYS A 95 -9.29 -13.11 1.77
CA LYS A 95 -9.34 -14.48 2.28
C LYS A 95 -7.97 -14.96 2.74
N ALA A 96 -6.92 -14.71 1.96
CA ALA A 96 -5.55 -15.07 2.32
C ALA A 96 -5.10 -14.38 3.61
N THR A 97 -5.34 -13.07 3.71
CA THR A 97 -5.04 -12.30 4.92
C THR A 97 -5.86 -12.77 6.13
N LYS A 98 -7.14 -13.10 5.94
CA LYS A 98 -7.96 -13.66 7.03
C LYS A 98 -7.45 -15.00 7.52
N ASN A 99 -6.95 -15.86 6.63
CA ASN A 99 -6.32 -17.13 6.99
C ASN A 99 -5.01 -16.92 7.76
N ARG A 100 -4.25 -15.85 7.42
CA ARG A 100 -2.99 -15.52 8.13
C ARG A 100 -3.23 -14.92 9.51
N LEU A 101 -4.18 -14.00 9.67
CA LEU A 101 -4.33 -13.17 10.87
C LEU A 101 -5.52 -13.56 11.78
N GLY A 102 -6.49 -14.32 11.25
CA GLY A 102 -7.76 -14.54 11.94
C GLY A 102 -8.67 -13.31 11.97
N GLU A 103 -9.60 -13.29 12.93
CA GLU A 103 -10.61 -12.22 13.04
C GLU A 103 -10.44 -11.34 14.30
N THR A 104 -9.53 -11.70 15.19
CA THR A 104 -9.35 -10.98 16.45
C THR A 104 -8.72 -9.61 16.19
N ARG A 105 -9.42 -8.55 16.54
CA ARG A 105 -9.03 -7.14 16.33
C ARG A 105 -8.96 -6.71 14.86
N VAL A 106 -9.40 -7.53 13.90
CA VAL A 106 -9.31 -7.24 12.46
C VAL A 106 -10.71 -7.18 11.84
N LYS A 107 -10.98 -6.13 11.05
CA LYS A 107 -12.15 -5.99 10.19
C LYS A 107 -11.70 -6.07 8.74
N TYR A 108 -12.32 -6.94 7.95
CA TYR A 108 -12.02 -7.12 6.52
C TYR A 108 -13.06 -6.42 5.67
N LEU A 109 -12.64 -5.64 4.67
CA LEU A 109 -13.51 -4.88 3.81
C LEU A 109 -13.11 -5.00 2.34
N LYS A 110 -14.05 -5.41 1.51
CA LYS A 110 -13.91 -5.39 0.06
C LYS A 110 -14.13 -3.95 -0.44
N LEU A 111 -13.16 -3.43 -1.18
CA LEU A 111 -13.24 -2.15 -1.87
C LEU A 111 -13.65 -2.32 -3.33
N ASP A 112 -14.15 -1.23 -3.93
CA ASP A 112 -14.48 -1.14 -5.35
C ASP A 112 -13.34 -0.55 -6.22
N GLY A 113 -12.19 -0.22 -5.61
CA GLY A 113 -11.06 0.43 -6.28
C GLY A 113 -11.25 1.93 -6.55
N ILE A 114 -12.41 2.49 -6.26
CA ILE A 114 -12.76 3.89 -6.53
C ILE A 114 -13.12 4.65 -5.27
N THR A 115 -13.92 4.02 -4.40
CA THR A 115 -14.42 4.65 -3.17
C THR A 115 -13.83 3.97 -1.93
N LEU A 116 -14.00 4.61 -0.77
CA LEU A 116 -13.78 4.00 0.53
C LEU A 116 -15.11 3.69 1.23
N ASN A 117 -16.13 3.32 0.45
CA ASN A 117 -17.42 2.89 0.99
C ASN A 117 -17.25 1.65 1.87
N GLY A 118 -18.08 1.51 2.91
CA GLY A 118 -17.93 0.45 3.92
C GLY A 118 -16.95 0.79 5.04
N ILE A 119 -16.16 1.86 4.91
CA ILE A 119 -15.37 2.45 5.99
C ILE A 119 -16.13 3.66 6.51
N ASP A 120 -16.55 3.60 7.77
CA ASP A 120 -17.27 4.69 8.41
C ASP A 120 -16.36 5.93 8.53
N PRO A 121 -16.93 7.16 8.49
CA PRO A 121 -16.18 8.38 8.74
C PRO A 121 -15.52 8.38 10.12
N LYS A 122 -14.32 8.95 10.22
CA LYS A 122 -13.59 9.15 11.49
C LYS A 122 -13.41 7.86 12.31
N THR A 123 -13.13 6.74 11.62
CA THR A 123 -12.97 5.42 12.28
C THR A 123 -11.52 5.09 12.59
N ALA A 124 -10.58 5.47 11.74
CA ALA A 124 -9.16 5.16 11.89
C ALA A 124 -8.36 6.37 12.38
N ASP A 125 -7.27 6.09 13.08
CA ASP A 125 -6.31 7.10 13.54
C ASP A 125 -5.15 7.24 12.55
N VAL A 126 -4.80 6.13 11.87
CA VAL A 126 -3.72 6.03 10.89
C VAL A 126 -4.23 5.38 9.61
N CYS A 127 -3.81 5.90 8.44
CA CYS A 127 -3.94 5.25 7.15
C CYS A 127 -2.56 4.72 6.71
N PHE A 128 -2.47 3.44 6.45
CA PHE A 128 -1.27 2.76 5.97
C PHE A 128 -1.54 2.20 4.57
N CYS A 129 -0.74 2.58 3.58
CA CYS A 129 -0.86 2.12 2.20
C CYS A 129 0.53 1.85 1.65
N TYR A 130 0.97 0.61 1.78
CA TYR A 130 2.33 0.17 1.46
C TYR A 130 2.30 -0.93 0.39
N ASP A 131 3.23 -0.89 -0.56
CA ASP A 131 3.29 -1.78 -1.73
C ASP A 131 2.00 -1.81 -2.61
N THR A 132 1.12 -0.81 -2.47
CA THR A 132 -0.16 -0.71 -3.18
C THR A 132 -0.16 0.42 -4.21
N MET A 133 0.19 1.66 -3.80
CA MET A 133 0.22 2.79 -4.74
C MET A 133 1.33 2.66 -5.78
N VAL A 134 2.26 1.74 -5.61
CA VAL A 134 3.26 1.36 -6.62
C VAL A 134 2.63 0.81 -7.91
N HIS A 135 1.39 0.32 -7.84
CA HIS A 135 0.62 -0.21 -8.97
C HIS A 135 -0.43 0.75 -9.51
N LEU A 136 -0.84 1.74 -8.70
CA LEU A 136 -1.93 2.65 -9.04
C LEU A 136 -1.47 3.79 -9.94
N GLU A 137 -2.30 4.11 -10.93
CA GLU A 137 -2.09 5.31 -11.73
C GLU A 137 -2.17 6.60 -10.91
N PRO A 138 -1.46 7.66 -11.30
CA PRO A 138 -1.49 8.93 -10.57
C PRO A 138 -2.90 9.48 -10.31
N ARG A 139 -3.86 9.26 -11.23
CA ARG A 139 -5.26 9.68 -11.04
C ARG A 139 -5.97 8.89 -9.95
N ASP A 140 -5.68 7.60 -9.85
CA ASP A 140 -6.26 6.72 -8.84
C ASP A 140 -5.67 7.04 -7.46
N ILE A 141 -4.35 7.31 -7.39
CA ILE A 141 -3.70 7.80 -6.18
C ILE A 141 -4.35 9.11 -5.72
N PHE A 142 -4.49 10.10 -6.62
CA PHE A 142 -5.12 11.38 -6.28
C PHE A 142 -6.55 11.18 -5.77
N ASN A 143 -7.32 10.31 -6.42
CA ASN A 143 -8.68 9.97 -5.99
C ASN A 143 -8.72 9.41 -4.56
N TYR A 144 -7.82 8.48 -4.20
CA TYR A 144 -7.73 7.96 -2.82
C TYR A 144 -7.34 9.06 -1.82
N LEU A 145 -6.35 9.89 -2.17
CA LEU A 145 -5.92 11.00 -1.31
C LEU A 145 -7.07 11.99 -1.00
N THR A 146 -8.02 12.19 -1.92
CA THR A 146 -9.21 13.04 -1.64
C THR A 146 -10.18 12.42 -0.63
N LYS A 147 -10.19 11.11 -0.46
CA LYS A 147 -11.20 10.37 0.34
C LYS A 147 -10.69 9.94 1.71
N ILE A 148 -9.39 9.68 1.83
CA ILE A 148 -8.76 9.21 3.07
C ILE A 148 -9.03 10.14 4.26
N PRO A 149 -8.94 11.49 4.14
CA PRO A 149 -9.14 12.38 5.30
C PRO A 149 -10.50 12.19 6.00
N ALA A 150 -11.56 11.87 5.24
CA ALA A 150 -12.90 11.63 5.79
C ALA A 150 -12.96 10.40 6.72
N LYS A 151 -12.04 9.46 6.55
CA LYS A 151 -12.01 8.20 7.31
C LYS A 151 -11.18 8.31 8.60
N LEU A 152 -10.39 9.38 8.70
CA LEU A 152 -9.44 9.57 9.78
C LEU A 152 -9.96 10.48 10.90
N ARG A 153 -9.44 10.23 12.10
CA ARG A 153 -9.65 11.01 13.34
C ARG A 153 -8.31 11.17 14.08
N GLY A 154 -8.32 11.96 15.15
CA GLY A 154 -7.13 12.15 15.99
C GLY A 154 -5.98 12.79 15.21
N GLU A 155 -4.81 12.20 15.27
CA GLU A 155 -3.59 12.71 14.63
C GLU A 155 -3.60 12.58 13.09
N LYS A 156 -4.44 11.71 12.54
CA LYS A 156 -4.65 11.52 11.09
C LYS A 156 -3.36 11.23 10.33
N ILE A 157 -2.49 10.40 10.88
CA ILE A 157 -1.22 10.02 10.25
C ILE A 157 -1.50 9.17 9.02
N CYS A 158 -0.77 9.44 7.96
CA CYS A 158 -0.81 8.69 6.71
C CYS A 158 0.60 8.26 6.31
N ILE A 159 0.75 6.99 5.98
CA ILE A 159 1.96 6.43 5.40
C ILE A 159 1.62 5.95 3.98
N PHE A 160 2.24 6.56 2.97
CA PHE A 160 2.00 6.28 1.56
C PHE A 160 3.28 5.85 0.87
N HIS A 161 3.25 4.70 0.20
CA HIS A 161 4.37 4.16 -0.56
C HIS A 161 4.01 4.07 -2.04
N HIS A 162 4.79 4.75 -2.91
CA HIS A 162 4.64 4.72 -4.35
C HIS A 162 5.99 4.56 -5.06
N THR A 163 5.99 4.18 -6.34
CA THR A 163 7.20 4.13 -7.17
C THR A 163 7.79 5.53 -7.36
N ASP A 164 9.11 5.62 -7.47
CA ASP A 164 9.75 6.81 -8.05
C ASP A 164 10.43 6.45 -9.37
N THR A 165 9.74 6.69 -10.48
CA THR A 165 10.25 6.38 -11.82
C THR A 165 11.54 7.17 -12.15
N LEU A 166 11.83 8.26 -11.44
CA LEU A 166 13.04 9.06 -11.66
C LEU A 166 14.23 8.59 -10.81
N SER A 167 14.04 7.66 -9.86
CA SER A 167 15.17 7.01 -9.20
C SER A 167 15.88 6.05 -10.17
N ASP A 168 17.16 5.76 -9.93
CA ASP A 168 17.92 4.84 -10.79
C ASP A 168 17.27 3.46 -10.89
N LEU A 169 16.83 2.90 -9.76
CA LEU A 169 16.15 1.59 -9.74
C LEU A 169 14.72 1.66 -10.29
N GLY A 170 14.03 2.78 -10.09
CA GLY A 170 12.71 3.02 -10.67
C GLY A 170 12.77 3.10 -12.19
N TRP A 171 13.79 3.79 -12.73
CA TRP A 171 14.03 3.86 -14.16
C TRP A 171 14.39 2.48 -14.76
N GLN A 172 15.27 1.73 -14.10
CA GLN A 172 15.58 0.34 -14.50
C GLN A 172 14.33 -0.54 -14.51
N ARG A 173 13.46 -0.38 -13.51
CA ARG A 173 12.17 -1.10 -13.48
C ARG A 173 11.27 -0.70 -14.64
N PHE A 174 11.15 0.58 -14.95
CA PHE A 174 10.39 1.07 -16.10
C PHE A 174 10.91 0.48 -17.41
N LEU A 175 12.23 0.55 -17.64
CA LEU A 175 12.85 -0.01 -18.87
C LEU A 175 12.65 -1.52 -19.01
N LYS A 176 12.46 -2.25 -17.91
CA LYS A 176 12.27 -3.70 -17.93
C LYS A 176 10.88 -4.12 -18.42
N ASP A 177 9.85 -3.29 -18.19
CA ASP A 177 8.47 -3.74 -18.40
C ASP A 177 7.58 -2.76 -19.18
N TRP A 178 8.11 -1.63 -19.69
CA TRP A 178 7.31 -0.61 -20.35
C TRP A 178 6.57 -1.13 -21.60
N ASP A 179 7.20 -1.97 -22.39
CA ASP A 179 6.67 -2.51 -23.64
C ASP A 179 5.56 -3.55 -23.42
N ASN A 180 5.53 -4.18 -22.26
CA ASN A 180 4.46 -5.08 -21.82
C ASN A 180 3.25 -4.36 -21.23
N ASN A 181 3.36 -3.04 -21.02
CA ASN A 181 2.35 -2.22 -20.33
C ASN A 181 1.82 -1.09 -21.22
N LEU A 182 1.86 -1.27 -22.52
CA LEU A 182 1.28 -0.36 -23.50
C LEU A 182 -0.25 -0.43 -23.49
N MET A 183 -0.89 0.62 -24.05
CA MET A 183 -2.35 0.67 -24.21
C MET A 183 -2.87 -0.61 -24.90
N GLY A 184 -3.81 -1.29 -24.26
CA GLY A 184 -4.37 -2.57 -24.70
C GLY A 184 -3.69 -3.81 -24.12
N LYS A 185 -2.53 -3.67 -23.48
CA LYS A 185 -1.82 -4.78 -22.80
C LYS A 185 -1.59 -4.53 -21.31
N ARG A 186 -1.97 -3.36 -20.79
CA ARG A 186 -1.64 -2.97 -19.44
C ARG A 186 -2.35 -3.83 -18.40
N ASN A 187 -1.55 -4.32 -17.49
CA ASN A 187 -1.97 -5.20 -16.41
C ASN A 187 -1.96 -4.42 -15.09
N GLY A 188 -2.96 -4.66 -14.23
CA GLY A 188 -3.10 -3.99 -12.94
C GLY A 188 -2.02 -4.34 -11.91
N THR A 189 -1.15 -5.33 -12.17
CA THR A 189 0.02 -5.65 -11.33
C THR A 189 1.29 -4.93 -11.77
N ALA A 190 1.27 -4.22 -12.93
CA ALA A 190 2.41 -3.46 -13.40
C ALA A 190 2.73 -2.28 -12.47
N HIS A 191 4.01 -1.89 -12.40
CA HIS A 191 4.37 -0.67 -11.68
C HIS A 191 3.86 0.57 -12.42
N SER A 192 3.37 1.54 -11.67
CA SER A 192 2.89 2.81 -12.23
C SER A 192 4.05 3.75 -12.56
N VAL A 193 3.78 4.72 -13.45
CA VAL A 193 4.69 5.84 -13.70
C VAL A 193 4.33 6.97 -12.74
N MET A 194 5.04 7.04 -11.63
CA MET A 194 4.84 8.04 -10.59
C MET A 194 6.18 8.69 -10.21
N THR A 195 6.15 9.90 -9.69
CA THR A 195 7.34 10.61 -9.22
C THR A 195 7.06 11.35 -7.92
N ASN A 196 8.12 11.64 -7.17
CA ASN A 196 8.05 12.41 -5.94
C ASN A 196 7.43 13.79 -6.16
N ALA A 197 7.77 14.47 -7.27
CA ALA A 197 7.24 15.80 -7.58
C ALA A 197 5.72 15.79 -7.82
N ILE A 198 5.18 14.75 -8.47
CA ILE A 198 3.74 14.58 -8.67
C ILE A 198 3.05 14.33 -7.32
N MET A 199 3.58 13.43 -6.49
CA MET A 199 3.00 13.14 -5.18
C MET A 199 3.03 14.37 -4.26
N GLU A 200 4.13 15.09 -4.20
CA GLU A 200 4.25 16.33 -3.43
C GLU A 200 3.21 17.36 -3.87
N LYS A 201 3.00 17.51 -5.20
CA LYS A 201 1.98 18.39 -5.74
C LYS A 201 0.57 17.99 -5.31
N PHE A 202 0.27 16.69 -5.30
CA PHE A 202 -1.02 16.17 -4.83
C PHE A 202 -1.23 16.46 -3.34
N LEU A 203 -0.26 16.11 -2.51
CA LEU A 203 -0.29 16.32 -1.06
C LEU A 203 -0.45 17.81 -0.72
N SER A 204 0.34 18.68 -1.35
CA SER A 204 0.26 20.13 -1.14
C SER A 204 -1.09 20.72 -1.57
N HIS A 205 -1.62 20.30 -2.73
CA HIS A 205 -2.92 20.77 -3.23
C HIS A 205 -4.05 20.36 -2.28
N LEU A 206 -4.02 19.12 -1.79
CA LEU A 206 -5.01 18.57 -0.87
C LEU A 206 -4.76 18.97 0.59
N LYS A 207 -3.78 19.82 0.87
CA LYS A 207 -3.46 20.34 2.20
C LYS A 207 -3.00 19.30 3.21
N TYR A 208 -2.41 18.20 2.75
CA TYR A 208 -1.68 17.31 3.64
C TYR A 208 -0.44 18.03 4.19
N LYS A 209 -0.19 17.89 5.48
CA LYS A 209 1.07 18.35 6.09
C LYS A 209 2.09 17.23 5.94
N ILE A 210 3.12 17.45 5.14
CA ILE A 210 4.23 16.52 4.99
C ILE A 210 5.07 16.56 6.27
N ILE A 211 5.28 15.39 6.89
CA ILE A 211 6.10 15.20 8.08
C ILE A 211 7.49 14.72 7.66
N HIS A 212 7.55 13.72 6.76
CA HIS A 212 8.79 13.15 6.27
C HIS A 212 8.60 12.55 4.87
N GLN A 213 9.66 12.61 4.07
CA GLN A 213 9.79 11.92 2.79
C GLN A 213 11.02 11.01 2.89
N ASP A 214 10.86 9.72 2.64
CA ASP A 214 11.94 8.74 2.65
C ASP A 214 12.15 8.21 1.22
N THR A 215 13.32 8.46 0.66
CA THR A 215 13.78 7.99 -0.65
C THR A 215 14.95 7.00 -0.53
N ASP A 216 15.44 6.78 0.68
CA ASP A 216 16.68 6.05 0.94
C ASP A 216 16.40 4.61 1.40
N SER A 217 15.36 4.40 2.20
CA SER A 217 15.05 3.07 2.78
C SER A 217 14.60 2.06 1.73
N VAL A 218 13.93 2.53 0.66
CA VAL A 218 13.51 1.74 -0.50
C VAL A 218 13.91 2.49 -1.77
N PRO A 219 15.17 2.38 -2.23
CA PRO A 219 15.75 3.26 -3.27
C PRO A 219 15.05 3.28 -4.64
N ARG A 220 14.24 2.27 -4.96
CA ARG A 220 13.38 2.27 -6.15
C ARG A 220 12.17 3.20 -6.00
N ASP A 221 11.70 3.39 -4.77
CA ASP A 221 10.38 3.93 -4.46
C ASP A 221 10.52 5.15 -3.52
N CYS A 222 9.38 5.71 -3.12
CA CYS A 222 9.32 6.78 -2.13
C CYS A 222 8.22 6.52 -1.11
N ILE A 223 8.50 6.77 0.16
CA ILE A 223 7.53 6.69 1.23
C ILE A 223 7.30 8.08 1.82
N TRP A 224 6.04 8.47 1.95
CA TRP A 224 5.61 9.72 2.55
C TRP A 224 4.93 9.46 3.88
N ILE A 225 5.36 10.17 4.90
CA ILE A 225 4.67 10.27 6.18
C ILE A 225 4.03 11.65 6.22
N CYS A 226 2.70 11.68 6.33
CA CYS A 226 1.90 12.90 6.26
C CYS A 226 0.86 12.93 7.37
N GLN A 227 0.35 14.13 7.65
CA GLN A 227 -0.89 14.32 8.40
C GLN A 227 -1.99 14.77 7.43
N ALA A 228 -3.10 14.06 7.43
CA ALA A 228 -4.24 14.42 6.59
C ALA A 228 -4.92 15.72 7.08
N PRO A 229 -5.49 16.53 6.17
CA PRO A 229 -6.17 17.77 6.52
C PRO A 229 -7.46 17.52 7.31
N ASP A 230 -7.94 18.56 7.98
CA ASP A 230 -9.32 18.61 8.46
C ASP A 230 -10.26 18.77 7.27
N ILE A 231 -11.35 18.02 7.28
CA ILE A 231 -12.43 18.22 6.33
C ILE A 231 -13.33 19.30 6.89
N ILE A 232 -13.44 20.38 6.16
CA ILE A 232 -14.35 21.50 6.44
C ILE A 232 -15.78 21.07 6.11
#